data_783f3fe0de7d4eb290e5c55a62c8d3ef
#
_entry.id   783f3fe0de7d4eb290e5c55a62c8d3ef
#
_cell.length_a   1.000
_cell.length_b   1.000
_cell.length_c   1.000
_cell.angle_alpha   90.00
_cell.angle_beta   90.00
_cell.angle_gamma   90.00
#
_symmetry.space_group_name_H-M   'P 1'
#
loop_
_entity.id
_entity.type
_entity.pdbx_description
1 polymer ?
#
loop_
_entity_poly.entity_id
_entity_poly.type
_entity_poly.pdbx_seq_one_letter_code
_entity_poly.pdbx_strand_id
1 'polypeptide(L)'
;MTQNITAMNKPVSKSVVVRKKQPASLVLDEDSVKTWIKQSNNITNMMADYNVIQMRILVIVMEAMQEAINGNINRQATAQLDLFQNDIDKYGKITIAVPMKNFGVKSNHYAELRTALETFSKISVQFKVDSPYAGKNATKYTHLMDVTIPEKYQKSVVFNIDKEIAEKFLNVQGGFTKFLKEVVFALDSPYNIKFYYMCCSWLAKGGWSMKMEDLRQWLCIGDKYKLFKDFNRRVLKPTQEALEQNANCWFEYTPIFDEGEKQPRRIDFKIFRNVMTVEEEQYFDSHVQNMRNLMFTHFQIEDGIFSKELLPLLTLYNIEKATNKLMELFVYLQDHAEEVANKKEYLIKSMINYLDPKF
;
A
#
# COMPACT_ATOMS: atom_id res chain seq x y z
N MET A 1 -16.04 49.50 2.02
CA MET A 1 -14.73 49.02 2.51
C MET A 1 -14.70 47.52 2.42
N THR A 2 -14.14 47.02 1.36
CA THR A 2 -14.11 45.61 0.95
C THR A 2 -12.81 44.99 1.47
N GLN A 3 -12.88 44.03 2.33
CA GLN A 3 -11.69 43.22 2.68
C GLN A 3 -11.80 41.87 2.01
N ASN A 4 -10.95 41.72 0.97
CA ASN A 4 -10.65 40.44 0.33
C ASN A 4 -9.87 39.55 1.31
N ILE A 5 -10.44 38.44 1.69
CA ILE A 5 -9.71 37.35 2.36
C ILE A 5 -9.30 36.36 1.28
N THR A 6 -8.06 36.50 0.85
CA THR A 6 -7.39 35.52 -0.03
C THR A 6 -7.09 34.28 0.79
N ALA A 7 -7.84 33.21 0.57
CA ALA A 7 -7.54 31.91 1.13
C ALA A 7 -6.27 31.34 0.49
N MET A 8 -5.16 31.37 1.22
CA MET A 8 -3.91 30.71 0.85
C MET A 8 -4.14 29.19 0.80
N ASN A 9 -4.06 28.61 -0.39
CA ASN A 9 -3.92 27.17 -0.60
C ASN A 9 -2.59 26.71 -0.02
N LYS A 10 -2.61 26.14 1.19
CA LYS A 10 -1.43 25.45 1.75
C LYS A 10 -1.23 24.15 0.97
N PRO A 11 -0.01 23.83 0.52
CA PRO A 11 0.29 22.54 -0.10
C PRO A 11 0.10 21.41 0.93
N VAL A 12 -0.61 20.37 0.54
CA VAL A 12 -0.75 19.15 1.33
C VAL A 12 0.65 18.59 1.61
N SER A 13 1.03 18.53 2.88
CA SER A 13 2.32 17.98 3.31
C SER A 13 2.43 16.53 2.84
N LYS A 14 3.45 16.23 2.02
CA LYS A 14 3.73 14.92 1.42
C LYS A 14 4.35 13.92 2.41
N SER A 15 4.09 14.02 3.70
CA SER A 15 4.72 13.17 4.71
C SER A 15 3.81 12.00 5.10
N VAL A 16 4.34 10.80 5.00
CA VAL A 16 3.76 9.61 5.64
C VAL A 16 4.20 9.62 7.10
N VAL A 17 3.26 9.61 8.03
CA VAL A 17 3.54 9.62 9.47
C VAL A 17 3.54 8.19 9.99
N VAL A 18 4.61 7.81 10.69
CA VAL A 18 4.66 6.53 11.42
C VAL A 18 4.04 6.75 12.79
N ARG A 19 2.90 6.14 13.05
CA ARG A 19 2.29 6.14 14.39
C ARG A 19 2.59 4.81 15.08
N LYS A 20 3.26 4.83 16.25
CA LYS A 20 3.33 3.68 17.15
C LYS A 20 1.98 3.53 17.88
N LYS A 21 0.98 2.94 17.24
CA LYS A 21 -0.06 2.19 17.92
C LYS A 21 0.23 0.72 17.63
N GLN A 22 0.52 -0.06 18.66
CA GLN A 22 0.44 -1.52 18.52
C GLN A 22 -0.99 -1.84 18.09
N PRO A 23 -1.21 -2.47 16.94
CA PRO A 23 -2.52 -2.95 16.58
C PRO A 23 -2.92 -4.01 17.59
N ALA A 24 -4.10 -3.87 18.20
CA ALA A 24 -4.57 -4.69 19.30
C ALA A 24 -4.76 -6.18 18.94
N SER A 25 -4.49 -6.65 17.73
CA SER A 25 -4.77 -8.02 17.34
C SER A 25 -3.98 -8.60 16.15
N LEU A 26 -3.15 -7.87 15.43
CA LEU A 26 -2.14 -8.47 14.59
C LEU A 26 -0.85 -8.63 15.42
N VAL A 27 -0.90 -9.53 16.37
CA VAL A 27 0.26 -10.35 16.67
C VAL A 27 0.48 -11.20 15.42
N LEU A 28 1.05 -10.61 14.37
CA LEU A 28 1.87 -11.38 13.46
C LEU A 28 2.95 -11.89 14.42
N ASP A 29 2.86 -13.15 14.83
CA ASP A 29 3.91 -13.83 15.58
C ASP A 29 5.23 -13.34 14.96
N GLU A 30 6.13 -12.80 15.77
CA GLU A 30 7.43 -12.32 15.28
C GLU A 30 8.19 -13.41 14.51
N ASP A 31 7.81 -14.68 14.72
CA ASP A 31 8.29 -15.89 14.04
C ASP A 31 7.50 -16.25 12.78
N SER A 32 6.40 -15.56 12.43
CA SER A 32 5.66 -15.86 11.19
C SER A 32 6.40 -15.27 9.99
N VAL A 33 6.81 -16.15 9.07
CA VAL A 33 7.45 -15.75 7.81
C VAL A 33 6.49 -14.86 7.03
N LYS A 34 6.78 -13.55 6.99
CA LYS A 34 5.99 -12.56 6.24
C LYS A 34 6.15 -12.81 4.76
N THR A 35 5.06 -13.06 4.05
CA THR A 35 5.08 -13.32 2.61
C THR A 35 4.77 -12.04 1.84
N TRP A 36 5.81 -11.43 1.28
CA TRP A 36 5.67 -10.28 0.41
C TRP A 36 5.30 -10.68 -1.01
N ILE A 37 4.18 -10.15 -1.49
CA ILE A 37 3.72 -10.31 -2.86
C ILE A 37 4.01 -9.03 -3.65
N LYS A 38 4.61 -9.19 -4.83
CA LYS A 38 4.74 -8.11 -5.82
C LYS A 38 3.71 -8.31 -6.91
N GLN A 39 2.97 -7.28 -7.21
CA GLN A 39 1.88 -7.27 -8.18
C GLN A 39 2.06 -6.10 -9.14
N SER A 40 1.96 -6.33 -10.43
CA SER A 40 1.97 -5.27 -11.43
C SER A 40 0.87 -4.24 -11.15
N ASN A 41 1.15 -2.95 -11.39
CA ASN A 41 0.16 -1.89 -11.25
C ASN A 41 -1.03 -2.07 -12.21
N ASN A 42 -0.88 -2.80 -13.31
CA ASN A 42 -2.01 -3.17 -14.17
C ASN A 42 -3.06 -3.98 -13.41
N ILE A 43 -2.62 -4.91 -12.56
CA ILE A 43 -3.50 -5.73 -11.73
C ILE A 43 -4.03 -4.94 -10.52
N THR A 44 -3.18 -4.11 -9.90
CA THR A 44 -3.59 -3.23 -8.78
C THR A 44 -4.73 -2.28 -9.18
N ASN A 45 -4.64 -1.72 -10.38
CA ASN A 45 -5.61 -0.75 -10.89
C ASN A 45 -6.76 -1.39 -11.70
N MET A 46 -6.78 -2.71 -11.79
CA MET A 46 -7.79 -3.45 -12.54
C MET A 46 -9.19 -3.23 -11.94
N MET A 47 -10.15 -2.97 -12.80
CA MET A 47 -11.56 -2.90 -12.42
C MET A 47 -12.18 -4.31 -12.52
N ALA A 48 -12.45 -4.91 -11.37
CA ALA A 48 -13.10 -6.22 -11.26
C ALA A 48 -13.94 -6.26 -9.97
N ASP A 49 -15.13 -6.83 -10.06
CA ASP A 49 -16.05 -7.01 -8.93
C ASP A 49 -15.82 -8.36 -8.26
N TYR A 50 -14.60 -8.54 -7.73
CA TYR A 50 -14.23 -9.73 -6.98
C TYR A 50 -14.69 -9.65 -5.53
N ASN A 51 -15.21 -10.75 -4.99
CA ASN A 51 -15.42 -10.91 -3.55
C ASN A 51 -14.08 -11.25 -2.84
N VAL A 52 -14.12 -11.29 -1.51
CA VAL A 52 -12.92 -11.53 -0.68
C VAL A 52 -12.22 -12.85 -1.04
N ILE A 53 -12.97 -13.94 -1.22
CA ILE A 53 -12.39 -15.25 -1.53
C ILE A 53 -11.71 -15.21 -2.89
N GLN A 54 -12.31 -14.56 -3.88
CA GLN A 54 -11.75 -14.41 -5.21
C GLN A 54 -10.49 -13.54 -5.21
N MET A 55 -10.46 -12.48 -4.40
CA MET A 55 -9.24 -11.68 -4.22
C MET A 55 -8.11 -12.48 -3.56
N ARG A 56 -8.44 -13.35 -2.60
CA ARG A 56 -7.45 -14.27 -1.99
C ARG A 56 -6.97 -15.32 -2.99
N ILE A 57 -7.85 -15.86 -3.85
CA ILE A 57 -7.46 -16.74 -4.95
C ILE A 57 -6.45 -16.03 -5.86
N LEU A 58 -6.72 -14.78 -6.24
CA LEU A 58 -5.79 -13.98 -7.06
C LEU A 58 -4.42 -13.85 -6.38
N VAL A 59 -4.37 -13.57 -5.09
CA VAL A 59 -3.10 -13.47 -4.33
C VAL A 59 -2.32 -14.78 -4.35
N ILE A 60 -2.99 -15.94 -4.23
CA ILE A 60 -2.34 -17.26 -4.31
C ILE A 60 -1.76 -17.51 -5.70
N VAL A 61 -2.49 -17.17 -6.75
CA VAL A 61 -1.99 -17.25 -8.12
C VAL A 61 -0.78 -16.31 -8.30
N MET A 62 -0.86 -15.08 -7.77
CA MET A 62 0.25 -14.13 -7.79
C MET A 62 1.48 -14.65 -7.05
N GLU A 63 1.28 -15.31 -5.90
CA GLU A 63 2.36 -15.97 -5.15
C GLU A 63 3.06 -17.03 -6.00
N ALA A 64 2.30 -17.89 -6.69
CA ALA A 64 2.86 -18.90 -7.57
C ALA A 64 3.64 -18.30 -8.77
N MET A 65 3.38 -17.06 -9.13
CA MET A 65 4.06 -16.32 -10.20
C MET A 65 5.25 -15.47 -9.70
N GLN A 66 5.56 -15.44 -8.39
CA GLN A 66 6.56 -14.50 -7.84
C GLN A 66 7.98 -14.68 -8.41
N GLU A 67 8.39 -15.90 -8.70
CA GLU A 67 9.70 -16.17 -9.32
C GLU A 67 9.82 -15.48 -10.68
N ALA A 68 8.77 -15.60 -11.50
CA ALA A 68 8.69 -14.94 -12.79
C ALA A 68 8.65 -13.42 -12.66
N ILE A 69 7.87 -12.90 -11.71
CA ILE A 69 7.76 -11.45 -11.44
C ILE A 69 9.10 -10.89 -10.93
N ASN A 70 9.77 -11.59 -10.01
CA ASN A 70 11.06 -11.18 -9.48
C ASN A 70 12.16 -11.23 -10.55
N GLY A 71 12.16 -12.25 -11.39
CA GLY A 71 13.02 -12.31 -12.57
C GLY A 71 12.85 -11.08 -13.47
N ASN A 72 11.65 -10.50 -13.59
CA ASN A 72 11.32 -9.29 -14.38
C ASN A 72 11.87 -8.00 -13.78
N ILE A 73 12.00 -7.90 -12.51
CA ILE A 73 12.59 -6.72 -11.88
C ILE A 73 14.09 -6.62 -12.23
N ASN A 74 14.73 -7.77 -12.45
CA ASN A 74 16.18 -7.87 -12.65
C ASN A 74 16.63 -8.02 -14.12
N ARG A 75 15.70 -8.16 -15.08
CA ARG A 75 16.03 -8.40 -16.51
C ARG A 75 15.16 -7.55 -17.45
N GLN A 76 15.65 -7.29 -18.65
CA GLN A 76 14.85 -6.64 -19.71
C GLN A 76 13.66 -7.52 -20.12
N ALA A 77 12.50 -6.92 -20.30
CA ALA A 77 11.18 -7.54 -20.44
C ALA A 77 11.05 -8.66 -21.50
N THR A 78 11.94 -8.74 -22.46
CA THR A 78 11.93 -9.74 -23.52
C THR A 78 12.41 -11.13 -23.09
N ALA A 79 13.20 -11.23 -22.02
CA ALA A 79 13.77 -12.50 -21.56
C ALA A 79 12.85 -13.35 -20.68
N GLN A 80 11.63 -12.90 -20.40
CA GLN A 80 10.80 -13.46 -19.35
C GLN A 80 9.63 -14.28 -19.77
N LEU A 81 9.14 -14.06 -20.95
CA LEU A 81 8.29 -15.05 -21.61
C LEU A 81 9.04 -16.37 -21.79
N ASP A 82 10.39 -16.31 -21.81
CA ASP A 82 11.24 -17.50 -21.86
C ASP A 82 11.20 -18.36 -20.59
N LEU A 83 10.88 -17.79 -19.41
CA LEU A 83 10.69 -18.57 -18.18
C LEU A 83 9.47 -19.50 -18.24
N PHE A 84 8.47 -19.16 -19.05
CA PHE A 84 7.28 -19.97 -19.29
C PHE A 84 7.30 -20.71 -20.64
N GLN A 85 8.40 -20.66 -21.40
CA GLN A 85 8.44 -21.34 -22.71
C GLN A 85 8.13 -22.83 -22.63
N ASN A 86 8.51 -23.47 -21.51
CA ASN A 86 8.19 -24.88 -21.25
C ASN A 86 6.76 -25.11 -20.75
N ASP A 87 6.11 -24.05 -20.22
CA ASP A 87 4.76 -24.11 -19.64
C ASP A 87 3.70 -23.48 -20.55
N ILE A 88 4.11 -22.91 -21.71
CA ILE A 88 3.19 -22.43 -22.74
C ILE A 88 2.70 -23.62 -23.56
N ASP A 89 1.40 -23.86 -23.50
CA ASP A 89 0.77 -24.87 -24.31
C ASP A 89 0.75 -24.47 -25.81
N LYS A 90 0.33 -25.42 -26.67
CA LYS A 90 0.21 -25.20 -28.12
C LYS A 90 -0.77 -24.06 -28.50
N TYR A 91 -1.55 -23.57 -27.54
CA TYR A 91 -2.52 -22.47 -27.72
C TYR A 91 -2.01 -21.14 -27.15
N GLY A 92 -0.77 -21.08 -26.65
CA GLY A 92 -0.18 -19.86 -26.10
C GLY A 92 -0.68 -19.52 -24.69
N LYS A 93 -1.15 -20.52 -23.92
CA LYS A 93 -1.59 -20.35 -22.54
C LYS A 93 -0.50 -20.76 -21.55
N ILE A 94 -0.41 -20.01 -20.45
CA ILE A 94 0.44 -20.33 -19.32
C ILE A 94 -0.39 -21.10 -18.31
N THR A 95 0.12 -22.26 -17.87
CA THR A 95 -0.58 -23.13 -16.91
C THR A 95 0.07 -23.01 -15.53
N ILE A 96 -0.74 -22.71 -14.52
CA ILE A 96 -0.34 -22.63 -13.11
C ILE A 96 -1.16 -23.64 -12.31
N ALA A 97 -0.50 -24.62 -11.69
CA ALA A 97 -1.15 -25.61 -10.86
C ALA A 97 -0.94 -25.27 -9.37
N VAL A 98 -2.03 -24.99 -8.66
CA VAL A 98 -2.03 -24.65 -7.25
C VAL A 98 -2.67 -25.79 -6.43
N PRO A 99 -1.94 -26.44 -5.52
CA PRO A 99 -2.52 -27.46 -4.65
C PRO A 99 -3.67 -26.91 -3.81
N MET A 100 -4.78 -27.66 -3.72
CA MET A 100 -5.97 -27.23 -2.96
C MET A 100 -5.64 -26.81 -1.51
N LYS A 101 -4.68 -27.43 -0.87
CA LYS A 101 -4.22 -27.09 0.50
C LYS A 101 -3.66 -25.67 0.62
N ASN A 102 -3.11 -25.11 -0.47
CA ASN A 102 -2.51 -23.76 -0.46
C ASN A 102 -3.55 -22.64 -0.36
N PHE A 103 -4.84 -22.95 -0.59
CA PHE A 103 -5.90 -21.97 -0.39
C PHE A 103 -6.23 -21.71 1.10
N GLY A 104 -5.63 -22.47 2.04
CA GLY A 104 -5.78 -22.26 3.47
C GLY A 104 -7.21 -22.46 4.01
N VAL A 105 -8.09 -23.10 3.22
CA VAL A 105 -9.50 -23.26 3.52
C VAL A 105 -9.71 -24.60 4.23
N LYS A 106 -10.42 -24.57 5.36
CA LYS A 106 -10.81 -25.81 6.08
C LYS A 106 -11.81 -26.61 5.23
N SER A 107 -11.85 -27.92 5.44
CA SER A 107 -12.68 -28.86 4.65
C SER A 107 -14.17 -28.51 4.62
N ASN A 108 -14.71 -27.94 5.69
CA ASN A 108 -16.10 -27.50 5.77
C ASN A 108 -16.43 -26.28 4.86
N HIS A 109 -15.42 -25.57 4.36
CA HIS A 109 -15.56 -24.40 3.46
C HIS A 109 -15.14 -24.70 2.02
N TYR A 110 -14.86 -25.96 1.67
CA TYR A 110 -14.49 -26.30 0.30
C TYR A 110 -15.60 -26.03 -0.73
N ALA A 111 -16.86 -26.13 -0.34
CA ALA A 111 -17.98 -25.80 -1.21
C ALA A 111 -17.99 -24.30 -1.59
N GLU A 112 -17.70 -23.42 -0.64
CA GLU A 112 -17.58 -21.98 -0.86
C GLU A 112 -16.39 -21.66 -1.76
N LEU A 113 -15.23 -22.29 -1.52
CA LEU A 113 -14.06 -22.15 -2.36
C LEU A 113 -14.35 -22.60 -3.79
N ARG A 114 -15.04 -23.75 -3.98
CA ARG A 114 -15.42 -24.26 -5.29
C ARG A 114 -16.30 -23.26 -6.02
N THR A 115 -17.36 -22.76 -5.37
CA THR A 115 -18.24 -21.73 -5.94
C THR A 115 -17.47 -20.45 -6.29
N ALA A 116 -16.54 -20.03 -5.45
CA ALA A 116 -15.69 -18.87 -5.72
C ALA A 116 -14.78 -19.08 -6.94
N LEU A 117 -14.19 -20.28 -7.10
CA LEU A 117 -13.38 -20.66 -8.27
C LEU A 117 -14.22 -20.72 -9.55
N GLU A 118 -15.41 -21.32 -9.50
CA GLU A 118 -16.33 -21.41 -10.64
C GLU A 118 -16.79 -20.02 -11.12
N THR A 119 -17.05 -19.11 -10.18
CA THR A 119 -17.46 -17.76 -10.52
C THR A 119 -16.29 -16.87 -10.90
N PHE A 120 -15.08 -17.13 -10.39
CA PHE A 120 -13.86 -16.35 -10.66
C PHE A 120 -13.54 -16.27 -12.15
N SER A 121 -13.63 -17.41 -12.88
CA SER A 121 -13.38 -17.46 -14.32
C SER A 121 -14.42 -16.70 -15.16
N LYS A 122 -15.59 -16.40 -14.59
CA LYS A 122 -16.71 -15.74 -15.29
C LYS A 122 -16.72 -14.22 -15.10
N ILE A 123 -15.94 -13.70 -14.13
CA ILE A 123 -15.93 -12.26 -13.85
C ILE A 123 -15.16 -11.54 -14.94
N SER A 124 -15.85 -10.61 -15.59
CA SER A 124 -15.24 -9.72 -16.57
C SER A 124 -14.31 -8.72 -15.88
N VAL A 125 -13.11 -8.60 -16.41
CA VAL A 125 -12.13 -7.59 -16.04
C VAL A 125 -11.91 -6.62 -17.19
N GLN A 126 -11.49 -5.40 -16.85
CA GLN A 126 -11.31 -4.34 -17.83
C GLN A 126 -9.88 -3.83 -17.77
N PHE A 127 -9.25 -3.74 -18.94
CA PHE A 127 -7.93 -3.16 -19.10
C PHE A 127 -7.95 -2.06 -20.17
N LYS A 128 -7.14 -1.03 -19.96
CA LYS A 128 -6.83 -0.09 -21.03
C LYS A 128 -5.75 -0.69 -21.92
N VAL A 129 -6.01 -0.67 -23.22
CA VAL A 129 -5.11 -1.24 -24.25
C VAL A 129 -5.03 -0.29 -25.45
N ASP A 130 -3.89 -0.31 -26.13
CA ASP A 130 -3.77 0.31 -27.43
C ASP A 130 -4.05 -0.75 -28.49
N SER A 131 -4.98 -0.46 -29.39
CA SER A 131 -5.40 -1.37 -30.46
C SER A 131 -5.25 -0.68 -31.81
N PRO A 132 -4.67 -1.34 -32.80
CA PRO A 132 -4.58 -0.79 -34.14
C PRO A 132 -5.96 -0.54 -34.80
N TYR A 133 -7.00 -1.23 -34.33
CA TYR A 133 -8.37 -1.10 -34.86
C TYR A 133 -9.28 -0.25 -33.98
N ALA A 134 -9.11 -0.27 -32.64
CA ALA A 134 -9.97 0.45 -31.70
C ALA A 134 -9.35 1.77 -31.18
N GLY A 135 -8.11 2.07 -31.60
CA GLY A 135 -7.39 3.29 -31.21
C GLY A 135 -6.66 3.16 -29.87
N LYS A 136 -6.09 4.31 -29.42
CA LYS A 136 -5.38 4.38 -28.14
C LYS A 136 -6.36 4.41 -26.97
N ASN A 137 -5.93 3.83 -25.83
CA ASN A 137 -6.73 3.76 -24.60
C ASN A 137 -8.10 3.07 -24.74
N ALA A 138 -8.26 2.19 -25.74
CA ALA A 138 -9.45 1.36 -25.85
C ALA A 138 -9.65 0.50 -24.61
N THR A 139 -10.88 0.18 -24.25
CA THR A 139 -11.17 -0.69 -23.11
C THR A 139 -11.36 -2.11 -23.61
N LYS A 140 -10.49 -3.03 -23.18
CA LYS A 140 -10.64 -4.46 -23.42
C LYS A 140 -11.41 -5.09 -22.28
N TYR A 141 -12.48 -5.81 -22.60
CA TYR A 141 -13.24 -6.64 -21.67
C TYR A 141 -12.80 -8.09 -21.87
N THR A 142 -12.42 -8.75 -20.80
CA THR A 142 -11.96 -10.15 -20.83
C THR A 142 -12.16 -10.79 -19.46
N HIS A 143 -11.76 -12.04 -19.28
CA HIS A 143 -11.58 -12.68 -17.99
C HIS A 143 -10.08 -12.91 -17.73
N LEU A 144 -9.69 -13.03 -16.45
CA LEU A 144 -8.26 -13.13 -16.12
C LEU A 144 -7.66 -14.48 -16.52
N MET A 145 -8.38 -15.57 -16.25
CA MET A 145 -7.89 -16.93 -16.45
C MET A 145 -9.01 -17.94 -16.48
N ASP A 146 -8.79 -19.05 -17.18
CA ASP A 146 -9.64 -20.23 -17.12
C ASP A 146 -9.27 -21.04 -15.86
N VAL A 147 -10.25 -21.65 -15.23
CA VAL A 147 -10.06 -22.43 -14.00
C VAL A 147 -10.57 -23.86 -14.21
N THR A 148 -9.67 -24.84 -13.98
CA THR A 148 -10.02 -26.25 -13.92
C THR A 148 -9.97 -26.72 -12.49
N ILE A 149 -11.13 -27.13 -11.96
CA ILE A 149 -11.32 -27.52 -10.56
C ILE A 149 -11.32 -29.03 -10.48
N PRO A 150 -10.46 -29.66 -9.63
CA PRO A 150 -10.46 -31.11 -9.48
C PRO A 150 -11.70 -31.59 -8.73
N GLU A 151 -12.17 -32.80 -9.05
CA GLU A 151 -13.24 -33.42 -8.27
C GLU A 151 -12.83 -33.76 -6.85
N LYS A 152 -11.56 -34.20 -6.67
CA LYS A 152 -10.99 -34.58 -5.37
C LYS A 152 -10.09 -33.47 -4.85
N TYR A 153 -10.30 -33.07 -3.61
CA TYR A 153 -9.55 -31.98 -2.93
C TYR A 153 -8.05 -32.27 -2.68
N GLN A 154 -7.59 -33.49 -2.96
CA GLN A 154 -6.17 -33.87 -2.89
C GLN A 154 -5.35 -33.46 -4.10
N LYS A 155 -5.99 -32.91 -5.14
CA LYS A 155 -5.36 -32.48 -6.39
C LYS A 155 -5.18 -30.96 -6.41
N SER A 156 -4.61 -30.48 -7.51
CA SER A 156 -4.40 -29.05 -7.75
C SER A 156 -5.54 -28.45 -8.57
N VAL A 157 -5.87 -27.18 -8.28
CA VAL A 157 -6.62 -26.32 -9.19
C VAL A 157 -5.65 -25.87 -10.27
N VAL A 158 -6.09 -25.91 -11.51
CA VAL A 158 -5.27 -25.45 -12.64
C VAL A 158 -5.84 -24.15 -13.19
N PHE A 159 -4.98 -23.15 -13.29
CA PHE A 159 -5.28 -21.86 -13.88
C PHE A 159 -4.55 -21.75 -15.21
N ASN A 160 -5.31 -21.47 -16.28
CA ASN A 160 -4.75 -21.21 -17.60
C ASN A 160 -4.92 -19.73 -17.94
N ILE A 161 -3.81 -19.05 -18.20
CA ILE A 161 -3.76 -17.61 -18.43
C ILE A 161 -3.29 -17.39 -19.87
N ASP A 162 -4.06 -16.61 -20.63
CA ASP A 162 -3.65 -16.20 -21.96
C ASP A 162 -2.38 -15.35 -21.89
N LYS A 163 -1.46 -15.53 -22.85
CA LYS A 163 -0.17 -14.83 -22.92
C LYS A 163 -0.31 -13.32 -22.75
N GLU A 164 -1.27 -12.69 -23.43
CA GLU A 164 -1.50 -11.25 -23.33
C GLU A 164 -1.91 -10.81 -21.91
N ILE A 165 -2.70 -11.64 -21.22
CA ILE A 165 -3.09 -11.38 -19.83
C ILE A 165 -1.91 -11.64 -18.90
N ALA A 166 -1.13 -12.70 -19.11
CA ALA A 166 0.07 -12.98 -18.35
C ALA A 166 1.08 -11.82 -18.43
N GLU A 167 1.22 -11.17 -19.59
CA GLU A 167 2.03 -9.96 -19.72
C GLU A 167 1.56 -8.83 -18.81
N LYS A 168 0.23 -8.70 -18.55
CA LYS A 168 -0.28 -7.71 -17.57
C LYS A 168 0.12 -8.04 -16.14
N PHE A 169 0.21 -9.32 -15.77
CA PHE A 169 0.71 -9.75 -14.47
C PHE A 169 2.21 -9.49 -14.32
N LEU A 170 2.97 -9.76 -15.37
CA LEU A 170 4.42 -9.73 -15.37
C LEU A 170 5.02 -8.34 -15.64
N ASN A 171 4.26 -7.42 -16.25
CA ASN A 171 4.77 -6.10 -16.60
C ASN A 171 4.89 -5.20 -15.35
N VAL A 172 6.05 -5.26 -14.73
CA VAL A 172 6.43 -4.43 -13.58
C VAL A 172 7.21 -3.16 -13.97
N GLN A 173 7.51 -2.97 -15.26
CA GLN A 173 8.19 -1.75 -15.75
C GLN A 173 7.30 -0.50 -15.58
N GLY A 174 5.98 -0.65 -15.72
CA GLY A 174 5.00 0.40 -15.42
C GLY A 174 4.79 0.64 -13.92
N GLY A 175 5.61 -0.01 -13.07
CA GLY A 175 5.49 0.01 -11.62
C GLY A 175 4.80 -1.23 -11.06
N PHE A 176 5.05 -1.49 -9.79
CA PHE A 176 4.45 -2.60 -9.06
C PHE A 176 4.04 -2.18 -7.65
N THR A 177 3.08 -2.90 -7.11
CA THR A 177 2.64 -2.80 -5.72
C THR A 177 3.21 -3.95 -4.93
N LYS A 178 3.87 -3.68 -3.81
CA LYS A 178 4.39 -4.67 -2.86
C LYS A 178 3.53 -4.67 -1.62
N PHE A 179 2.94 -5.81 -1.26
CA PHE A 179 2.03 -5.94 -0.12
C PHE A 179 2.21 -7.27 0.61
N LEU A 180 1.68 -7.37 1.83
CA LEU A 180 1.73 -8.58 2.66
C LEU A 180 0.52 -9.47 2.37
N LYS A 181 0.76 -10.75 2.05
CA LYS A 181 -0.28 -11.77 1.86
C LYS A 181 -1.15 -11.92 3.11
N GLU A 182 -0.53 -11.96 4.28
CA GLU A 182 -1.18 -12.16 5.57
C GLU A 182 -2.22 -11.07 5.85
N VAL A 183 -1.90 -9.81 5.47
CA VAL A 183 -2.85 -8.70 5.61
C VAL A 183 -4.06 -8.90 4.72
N VAL A 184 -3.89 -9.32 3.45
CA VAL A 184 -5.02 -9.59 2.56
C VAL A 184 -5.90 -10.70 3.10
N PHE A 185 -5.30 -11.71 3.75
CA PHE A 185 -6.04 -12.83 4.35
C PHE A 185 -6.72 -12.45 5.68
N ALA A 186 -6.28 -11.42 6.36
CA ALA A 186 -6.91 -10.88 7.56
C ALA A 186 -8.09 -9.95 7.25
N LEU A 187 -8.09 -9.31 6.08
CA LEU A 187 -9.16 -8.38 5.67
C LEU A 187 -10.40 -9.13 5.17
N ASP A 188 -11.58 -8.68 5.58
CA ASP A 188 -12.88 -9.33 5.39
C ASP A 188 -13.79 -8.65 4.34
N SER A 189 -13.32 -7.56 3.74
CA SER A 189 -14.06 -6.81 2.73
C SER A 189 -13.23 -6.63 1.46
N PRO A 190 -13.84 -6.76 0.25
CA PRO A 190 -13.14 -6.46 -1.00
C PRO A 190 -12.72 -4.98 -1.07
N TYR A 191 -13.45 -4.07 -0.44
CA TYR A 191 -13.07 -2.66 -0.36
C TYR A 191 -11.80 -2.48 0.49
N ASN A 192 -11.70 -3.18 1.63
CA ASN A 192 -10.53 -3.15 2.49
C ASN A 192 -9.28 -3.60 1.72
N ILE A 193 -9.37 -4.70 0.97
CA ILE A 193 -8.26 -5.24 0.17
C ILE A 193 -7.87 -4.27 -0.96
N LYS A 194 -8.84 -3.72 -1.69
CA LYS A 194 -8.56 -2.74 -2.76
C LYS A 194 -7.85 -1.50 -2.21
N PHE A 195 -8.37 -0.91 -1.14
CA PHE A 195 -7.74 0.25 -0.50
C PHE A 195 -6.37 -0.08 0.08
N TYR A 196 -6.17 -1.28 0.62
CA TYR A 196 -4.85 -1.74 1.06
C TYR A 196 -3.85 -1.77 -0.10
N TYR A 197 -4.22 -2.31 -1.26
CA TYR A 197 -3.37 -2.27 -2.46
C TYR A 197 -3.04 -0.83 -2.87
N MET A 198 -4.02 0.07 -2.82
CA MET A 198 -3.80 1.48 -3.14
C MET A 198 -2.84 2.14 -2.15
N CYS A 199 -3.02 1.90 -0.84
CA CYS A 199 -2.08 2.37 0.18
C CYS A 199 -0.66 1.88 -0.09
N CYS A 200 -0.48 0.59 -0.38
CA CYS A 200 0.83 0.01 -0.70
C CYS A 200 1.43 0.62 -1.98
N SER A 201 0.61 0.83 -3.02
CA SER A 201 1.06 1.39 -4.29
C SER A 201 1.55 2.84 -4.20
N TRP A 202 0.90 3.64 -3.34
CA TRP A 202 1.19 5.06 -3.16
C TRP A 202 1.99 5.37 -1.89
N LEU A 203 2.46 4.34 -1.20
CA LEU A 203 3.13 4.47 0.08
C LEU A 203 4.34 5.41 0.03
N ALA A 204 5.19 5.26 -0.99
CA ALA A 204 6.37 6.11 -1.18
C ALA A 204 6.03 7.59 -1.48
N LYS A 205 4.83 7.85 -2.01
CA LYS A 205 4.35 9.21 -2.30
C LYS A 205 3.59 9.85 -1.14
N GLY A 206 3.26 9.07 -0.11
CA GLY A 206 2.58 9.53 1.09
C GLY A 206 1.08 9.75 0.94
N GLY A 207 0.51 9.53 -0.24
CA GLY A 207 -0.91 9.70 -0.50
C GLY A 207 -1.24 9.83 -1.98
N TRP A 208 -2.53 9.90 -2.26
CA TRP A 208 -3.06 10.09 -3.62
C TRP A 208 -4.35 10.90 -3.58
N SER A 209 -4.79 11.35 -4.73
CA SER A 209 -6.08 12.02 -4.92
C SER A 209 -6.85 11.33 -6.03
N MET A 210 -8.16 11.13 -5.85
CA MET A 210 -9.00 10.47 -6.85
C MET A 210 -10.35 11.19 -6.96
N LYS A 211 -10.84 11.39 -8.19
CA LYS A 211 -12.19 11.90 -8.41
C LYS A 211 -13.21 10.91 -7.88
N MET A 212 -14.32 11.40 -7.37
CA MET A 212 -15.37 10.54 -6.78
C MET A 212 -15.93 9.55 -7.80
N GLU A 213 -16.06 9.96 -9.06
CA GLU A 213 -16.53 9.09 -10.16
C GLU A 213 -15.54 7.94 -10.42
N ASP A 214 -14.24 8.26 -10.57
CA ASP A 214 -13.18 7.28 -10.82
C ASP A 214 -13.09 6.27 -9.66
N LEU A 215 -13.25 6.76 -8.41
CA LEU A 215 -13.25 5.93 -7.21
C LEU A 215 -14.41 4.93 -7.22
N ARG A 216 -15.60 5.38 -7.60
CA ARG A 216 -16.78 4.50 -7.71
C ARG A 216 -16.61 3.44 -8.80
N GLN A 217 -16.07 3.82 -9.95
CA GLN A 217 -15.77 2.89 -11.05
C GLN A 217 -14.72 1.85 -10.62
N TRP A 218 -13.62 2.32 -10.01
CA TRP A 218 -12.55 1.42 -9.55
C TRP A 218 -13.03 0.43 -8.49
N LEU A 219 -13.90 0.85 -7.57
CA LEU A 219 -14.50 -0.02 -6.55
C LEU A 219 -15.59 -0.95 -7.12
N CYS A 220 -16.02 -0.76 -8.36
CA CYS A 220 -17.12 -1.50 -8.99
C CYS A 220 -18.44 -1.43 -8.21
N ILE A 221 -18.74 -0.31 -7.56
CA ILE A 221 -19.93 -0.18 -6.70
C ILE A 221 -21.20 0.18 -7.47
N GLY A 222 -21.09 0.58 -8.74
CA GLY A 222 -22.24 0.93 -9.58
C GLY A 222 -23.15 1.97 -8.91
N ASP A 223 -24.45 1.65 -8.85
CA ASP A 223 -25.47 2.50 -8.22
C ASP A 223 -25.56 2.40 -6.69
N LYS A 224 -24.77 1.55 -6.04
CA LYS A 224 -24.75 1.44 -4.58
C LYS A 224 -24.21 2.72 -3.95
N TYR A 225 -24.76 3.12 -2.80
CA TYR A 225 -24.28 4.25 -2.01
C TYR A 225 -24.22 5.57 -2.80
N LYS A 226 -25.33 5.96 -3.47
CA LYS A 226 -25.38 7.18 -4.30
C LYS A 226 -25.01 8.44 -3.53
N LEU A 227 -25.45 8.55 -2.27
CA LEU A 227 -25.09 9.68 -1.42
C LEU A 227 -23.71 9.47 -0.78
N PHE A 228 -22.89 10.53 -0.76
CA PHE A 228 -21.57 10.49 -0.12
C PHE A 228 -21.64 10.08 1.34
N LYS A 229 -22.67 10.53 2.09
CA LYS A 229 -22.88 10.14 3.49
C LYS A 229 -22.96 8.62 3.66
N ASP A 230 -23.65 7.92 2.75
CA ASP A 230 -23.78 6.46 2.82
C ASP A 230 -22.51 5.77 2.35
N PHE A 231 -21.87 6.27 1.30
CA PHE A 231 -20.57 5.79 0.85
C PHE A 231 -19.51 5.93 1.95
N ASN A 232 -19.45 7.09 2.60
CA ASN A 232 -18.56 7.34 3.71
C ASN A 232 -18.79 6.36 4.87
N ARG A 233 -20.05 6.22 5.30
CA ARG A 233 -20.43 5.37 6.43
C ARG A 233 -20.21 3.87 6.17
N ARG A 234 -20.42 3.41 4.91
CA ARG A 234 -20.41 1.99 4.58
C ARG A 234 -19.13 1.50 3.91
N VAL A 235 -18.33 2.40 3.35
CA VAL A 235 -17.11 2.05 2.63
C VAL A 235 -15.89 2.74 3.25
N LEU A 236 -15.79 4.07 3.21
CA LEU A 236 -14.55 4.76 3.57
C LEU A 236 -14.20 4.58 5.05
N LYS A 237 -15.11 4.91 5.96
CA LYS A 237 -14.85 4.86 7.40
C LYS A 237 -14.56 3.43 7.90
N PRO A 238 -15.36 2.39 7.57
CA PRO A 238 -15.06 1.03 7.98
C PRO A 238 -13.75 0.52 7.39
N THR A 239 -13.43 0.91 6.14
CA THR A 239 -12.16 0.53 5.51
C THR A 239 -10.96 1.19 6.19
N GLN A 240 -11.04 2.47 6.53
CA GLN A 240 -10.01 3.17 7.28
C GLN A 240 -9.74 2.47 8.63
N GLU A 241 -10.80 2.20 9.40
CA GLU A 241 -10.71 1.52 10.70
C GLU A 241 -10.13 0.10 10.57
N ALA A 242 -10.55 -0.67 9.56
CA ALA A 242 -10.05 -2.01 9.32
C ALA A 242 -8.56 -2.03 8.94
N LEU A 243 -8.10 -1.09 8.10
CA LEU A 243 -6.69 -0.99 7.73
C LEU A 243 -5.83 -0.45 8.89
N GLU A 244 -6.32 0.52 9.66
CA GLU A 244 -5.60 1.01 10.85
C GLU A 244 -5.34 -0.12 11.86
N GLN A 245 -6.29 -1.04 12.00
CA GLN A 245 -6.20 -2.16 12.95
C GLN A 245 -5.42 -3.35 12.41
N ASN A 246 -5.57 -3.68 11.12
CA ASN A 246 -5.17 -4.98 10.57
C ASN A 246 -4.13 -4.90 9.44
N ALA A 247 -3.63 -3.73 9.08
CA ALA A 247 -2.67 -3.60 8.00
C ALA A 247 -1.39 -2.89 8.44
N ASN A 248 -0.30 -3.09 7.71
CA ASN A 248 0.97 -2.40 7.92
C ASN A 248 0.95 -0.94 7.41
N CYS A 249 -0.08 -0.57 6.65
CA CYS A 249 -0.35 0.82 6.26
C CYS A 249 -1.86 1.05 6.14
N TRP A 250 -2.27 2.30 6.37
CA TRP A 250 -3.65 2.74 6.34
C TRP A 250 -3.73 4.18 5.84
N PHE A 251 -4.93 4.77 5.74
CA PHE A 251 -5.12 6.11 5.21
C PHE A 251 -6.06 6.96 6.05
N GLU A 252 -5.83 8.27 6.04
CA GLU A 252 -6.84 9.30 6.33
C GLU A 252 -7.32 9.89 5.01
N TYR A 253 -8.53 10.46 5.00
CA TYR A 253 -9.09 11.04 3.79
C TYR A 253 -9.81 12.36 4.05
N THR A 254 -9.75 13.24 3.07
CA THR A 254 -10.42 14.55 3.08
C THR A 254 -11.26 14.69 1.82
N PRO A 255 -12.59 14.72 1.93
CA PRO A 255 -13.45 14.99 0.79
C PRO A 255 -13.38 16.48 0.40
N ILE A 256 -13.22 16.75 -0.89
CA ILE A 256 -13.15 18.09 -1.46
C ILE A 256 -14.45 18.35 -2.22
N PHE A 257 -15.20 19.36 -1.79
CA PHE A 257 -16.47 19.78 -2.37
C PHE A 257 -16.26 21.02 -3.23
N ASP A 258 -17.04 21.14 -4.29
CA ASP A 258 -17.21 22.41 -4.97
C ASP A 258 -18.27 23.24 -4.22
N GLU A 259 -18.26 24.56 -4.39
CA GLU A 259 -19.12 25.48 -3.67
C GLU A 259 -20.62 25.16 -3.92
N GLY A 260 -21.38 24.96 -2.87
CA GLY A 260 -22.81 24.61 -2.94
C GLY A 260 -23.13 23.13 -3.22
N GLU A 261 -22.13 22.30 -3.53
CA GLU A 261 -22.35 20.89 -3.85
C GLU A 261 -22.43 20.00 -2.60
N LYS A 262 -23.34 19.00 -2.66
CA LYS A 262 -23.52 17.99 -1.58
C LYS A 262 -22.65 16.74 -1.77
N GLN A 263 -22.08 16.56 -2.96
CA GLN A 263 -21.20 15.46 -3.30
C GLN A 263 -19.78 15.97 -3.48
N PRO A 264 -18.76 15.30 -2.95
CA PRO A 264 -17.39 15.71 -3.18
C PRO A 264 -17.01 15.44 -4.63
N ARG A 265 -16.28 16.40 -5.23
CA ARG A 265 -15.69 16.24 -6.55
C ARG A 265 -14.57 15.20 -6.54
N ARG A 266 -13.77 15.20 -5.48
CA ARG A 266 -12.64 14.28 -5.28
C ARG A 266 -12.41 14.00 -3.80
N ILE A 267 -11.63 12.97 -3.54
CA ILE A 267 -11.15 12.65 -2.19
C ILE A 267 -9.62 12.65 -2.23
N ASP A 268 -9.02 13.35 -1.29
CA ASP A 268 -7.58 13.36 -1.05
C ASP A 268 -7.27 12.37 0.08
N PHE A 269 -6.36 11.44 -0.17
CA PHE A 269 -5.96 10.38 0.76
C PHE A 269 -4.53 10.63 1.24
N LYS A 270 -4.30 10.51 2.54
CA LYS A 270 -3.00 10.58 3.18
C LYS A 270 -2.68 9.22 3.80
N ILE A 271 -1.50 8.66 3.52
CA ILE A 271 -1.11 7.32 3.96
C ILE A 271 -0.28 7.39 5.22
N PHE A 272 -0.53 6.44 6.12
CA PHE A 272 0.21 6.21 7.36
C PHE A 272 0.74 4.77 7.37
N ARG A 273 1.87 4.55 8.06
CA ARG A 273 2.43 3.22 8.30
C ARG A 273 2.23 2.82 9.75
N ASN A 274 1.89 1.55 9.97
CA ASN A 274 1.83 0.95 11.29
C ASN A 274 3.12 0.18 11.62
N VAL A 275 3.80 -0.35 10.58
CA VAL A 275 5.00 -1.19 10.72
C VAL A 275 6.04 -0.76 9.69
N MET A 276 7.29 -0.69 10.09
CA MET A 276 8.45 -0.51 9.21
C MET A 276 8.91 -1.86 8.67
N THR A 277 9.59 -1.89 7.52
CA THR A 277 10.36 -3.06 7.10
C THR A 277 11.58 -3.23 7.99
N VAL A 278 12.18 -4.42 8.02
CA VAL A 278 13.39 -4.66 8.83
C VAL A 278 14.52 -3.70 8.44
N GLU A 279 14.70 -3.46 7.14
CA GLU A 279 15.72 -2.53 6.65
C GLU A 279 15.40 -1.07 7.04
N GLU A 280 14.12 -0.68 6.98
CA GLU A 280 13.66 0.65 7.42
C GLU A 280 13.78 0.81 8.92
N GLU A 281 13.51 -0.23 9.71
CA GLU A 281 13.66 -0.25 11.16
C GLU A 281 15.14 -0.12 11.54
N GLN A 282 16.01 -0.90 10.93
CA GLN A 282 17.46 -0.80 11.13
C GLN A 282 18.00 0.57 10.73
N TYR A 283 17.55 1.11 9.60
CA TYR A 283 17.91 2.46 9.16
C TYR A 283 17.46 3.52 10.19
N PHE A 284 16.20 3.45 10.60
CA PHE A 284 15.64 4.37 11.59
C PHE A 284 16.37 4.27 12.93
N ASP A 285 16.55 3.05 13.45
CA ASP A 285 17.22 2.82 14.74
C ASP A 285 18.67 3.26 14.72
N SER A 286 19.38 3.07 13.60
CA SER A 286 20.77 3.56 13.47
C SER A 286 20.85 5.08 13.60
N HIS A 287 19.94 5.81 12.96
CA HIS A 287 19.88 7.28 13.05
C HIS A 287 19.46 7.75 14.45
N VAL A 288 18.46 7.09 15.05
CA VAL A 288 18.04 7.36 16.44
C VAL A 288 19.21 7.16 17.39
N GLN A 289 19.95 6.06 17.25
CA GLN A 289 21.11 5.78 18.11
C GLN A 289 22.24 6.80 17.91
N ASN A 290 22.50 7.22 16.68
CA ASN A 290 23.47 8.27 16.37
C ASN A 290 23.07 9.60 17.01
N MET A 291 21.81 9.99 16.90
CA MET A 291 21.30 11.22 17.54
C MET A 291 21.41 11.16 19.06
N ARG A 292 21.05 10.03 19.68
CA ARG A 292 21.20 9.82 21.13
C ARG A 292 22.65 9.97 21.57
N ASN A 293 23.56 9.30 20.87
CA ASN A 293 25.00 9.34 21.18
C ASN A 293 25.57 10.76 21.08
N LEU A 294 25.21 11.49 20.00
CA LEU A 294 25.63 12.89 19.83
C LEU A 294 25.12 13.78 20.98
N MET A 295 23.84 13.67 21.31
CA MET A 295 23.20 14.49 22.34
C MET A 295 23.72 14.16 23.72
N PHE A 296 23.99 12.89 24.02
CA PHE A 296 24.59 12.49 25.29
C PHE A 296 26.04 12.93 25.40
N THR A 297 26.87 12.61 24.40
CA THR A 297 28.32 12.84 24.45
C THR A 297 28.68 14.32 24.51
N HIS A 298 28.00 15.15 23.72
CA HIS A 298 28.39 16.57 23.60
C HIS A 298 27.56 17.51 24.47
N PHE A 299 26.33 17.14 24.80
CA PHE A 299 25.42 17.99 25.56
C PHE A 299 24.98 17.37 26.89
N GLN A 300 25.40 16.13 27.19
CA GLN A 300 24.98 15.37 28.38
C GLN A 300 23.46 15.34 28.55
N ILE A 301 22.74 15.23 27.43
CA ILE A 301 21.29 15.07 27.43
C ILE A 301 20.98 13.60 27.69
N GLU A 302 20.29 13.34 28.81
CA GLU A 302 19.94 11.99 29.23
C GLU A 302 18.93 11.34 28.27
N ASP A 303 19.02 10.02 28.13
CA ASP A 303 18.14 9.22 27.23
C ASP A 303 16.65 9.40 27.57
N GLY A 304 16.31 9.60 28.83
CA GLY A 304 14.92 9.87 29.26
C GLY A 304 14.33 11.14 28.65
N ILE A 305 15.12 12.19 28.47
CA ILE A 305 14.68 13.43 27.82
C ILE A 305 14.53 13.22 26.34
N PHE A 306 15.51 12.59 25.68
CA PHE A 306 15.42 12.26 24.26
C PHE A 306 14.21 11.40 23.95
N SER A 307 13.98 10.34 24.72
CA SER A 307 12.89 9.39 24.53
C SER A 307 11.51 10.02 24.74
N LYS A 308 11.41 11.01 25.64
CA LYS A 308 10.15 11.68 25.95
C LYS A 308 9.83 12.82 24.99
N GLU A 309 10.81 13.66 24.68
CA GLU A 309 10.59 14.93 23.96
C GLU A 309 10.80 14.81 22.44
N LEU A 310 11.80 14.06 22.00
CA LEU A 310 12.20 14.03 20.58
C LEU A 310 11.77 12.75 19.87
N LEU A 311 11.96 11.58 20.47
CA LEU A 311 11.65 10.31 19.84
C LEU A 311 10.19 10.22 19.31
N PRO A 312 9.15 10.75 19.99
CA PRO A 312 7.79 10.74 19.47
C PRO A 312 7.57 11.58 18.21
N LEU A 313 8.47 12.55 17.94
CA LEU A 313 8.41 13.44 16.78
C LEU A 313 9.20 12.90 15.58
N LEU A 314 10.07 11.90 15.80
CA LEU A 314 10.88 11.29 14.76
C LEU A 314 10.05 10.28 13.97
N THR A 315 10.27 10.30 12.65
CA THR A 315 9.62 9.38 11.70
C THR A 315 10.65 8.92 10.68
N LEU A 316 10.43 7.81 10.00
CA LEU A 316 11.29 7.33 8.92
C LEU A 316 11.57 8.42 7.86
N TYR A 317 10.62 9.31 7.62
CA TYR A 317 10.71 10.35 6.57
C TYR A 317 11.40 11.63 7.00
N ASN A 318 11.49 11.88 8.30
CA ASN A 318 12.18 13.06 8.82
C ASN A 318 13.49 12.74 9.54
N ILE A 319 13.81 11.46 9.78
CA ILE A 319 14.95 11.06 10.60
C ILE A 319 16.29 11.55 10.03
N GLU A 320 16.48 11.44 8.71
CA GLU A 320 17.69 11.93 8.05
C GLU A 320 17.81 13.45 8.16
N LYS A 321 16.72 14.18 7.89
CA LYS A 321 16.67 15.64 8.03
C LYS A 321 16.86 16.08 9.48
N ALA A 322 16.28 15.33 10.42
CA ALA A 322 16.45 15.58 11.84
C ALA A 322 17.91 15.38 12.28
N THR A 323 18.56 14.33 11.77
CA THR A 323 19.98 14.08 12.04
C THR A 323 20.84 15.22 11.49
N ASN A 324 20.61 15.65 10.25
CA ASN A 324 21.32 16.77 9.64
C ASN A 324 21.10 18.07 10.42
N LYS A 325 19.85 18.35 10.83
CA LYS A 325 19.53 19.53 11.64
C LYS A 325 20.22 19.50 13.01
N LEU A 326 20.30 18.33 13.63
CA LEU A 326 21.05 18.16 14.88
C LEU A 326 22.54 18.50 14.69
N MET A 327 23.14 18.06 13.59
CA MET A 327 24.54 18.38 13.27
C MET A 327 24.75 19.87 13.01
N GLU A 328 23.83 20.54 12.29
CA GLU A 328 23.87 22.00 12.11
C GLU A 328 23.84 22.73 13.48
N LEU A 329 22.93 22.34 14.37
CA LEU A 329 22.79 22.92 15.69
C LEU A 329 24.02 22.64 16.57
N PHE A 330 24.63 21.47 16.40
CA PHE A 330 25.86 21.11 17.09
C PHE A 330 27.01 22.09 16.72
N VAL A 331 27.23 22.31 15.41
CA VAL A 331 28.23 23.25 14.91
C VAL A 331 27.94 24.67 15.42
N TYR A 332 26.68 25.11 15.26
CA TYR A 332 26.24 26.42 15.73
C TYR A 332 26.56 26.66 17.23
N LEU A 333 26.23 25.67 18.07
CA LEU A 333 26.46 25.76 19.52
C LEU A 333 27.94 25.65 19.93
N GLN A 334 28.80 25.13 19.06
CA GLN A 334 30.26 25.19 19.26
C GLN A 334 30.81 26.59 18.95
N ASP A 335 30.37 27.17 17.82
CA ASP A 335 30.83 28.49 17.36
C ASP A 335 30.33 29.64 18.26
N HIS A 336 29.13 29.46 18.88
CA HIS A 336 28.49 30.47 19.76
C HIS A 336 28.45 30.02 21.22
N ALA A 337 29.53 29.35 21.67
CA ALA A 337 29.59 28.70 22.97
C ALA A 337 29.39 29.67 24.17
N GLU A 338 29.75 30.93 24.02
CA GLU A 338 29.67 31.99 25.06
C GLU A 338 28.32 32.73 25.04
N GLU A 339 27.57 32.68 23.90
CA GLU A 339 26.34 33.44 23.72
C GLU A 339 25.11 32.68 24.23
N VAL A 340 25.16 31.33 24.28
CA VAL A 340 24.03 30.47 24.67
C VAL A 340 24.22 29.96 26.09
N ALA A 341 23.51 30.56 27.04
CA ALA A 341 23.63 30.23 28.47
C ALA A 341 23.19 28.76 28.79
N ASN A 342 22.16 28.23 28.12
CA ASN A 342 21.69 26.85 28.34
C ASN A 342 21.61 26.10 26.99
N LYS A 343 22.74 25.48 26.64
CA LYS A 343 22.88 24.75 25.36
C LYS A 343 21.95 23.57 25.25
N LYS A 344 21.67 22.85 26.35
CA LYS A 344 20.76 21.69 26.38
C LYS A 344 19.33 22.11 26.02
N GLU A 345 18.82 23.11 26.69
CA GLU A 345 17.46 23.60 26.50
C GLU A 345 17.28 24.21 25.11
N TYR A 346 18.26 24.97 24.64
CA TYR A 346 18.28 25.55 23.31
C TYR A 346 18.22 24.47 22.25
N LEU A 347 19.04 23.40 22.34
CA LEU A 347 19.06 22.29 21.39
C LEU A 347 17.73 21.58 21.32
N ILE A 348 17.16 21.20 22.48
CA ILE A 348 15.90 20.50 22.58
C ILE A 348 14.76 21.33 21.98
N LYS A 349 14.64 22.60 22.38
CA LYS A 349 13.61 23.52 21.85
C LYS A 349 13.75 23.74 20.35
N SER A 350 14.97 23.90 19.84
CA SER A 350 15.24 24.09 18.41
C SER A 350 14.88 22.84 17.61
N MET A 351 15.18 21.64 18.13
CA MET A 351 14.81 20.38 17.50
C MET A 351 13.30 20.16 17.52
N ILE A 352 12.60 20.43 18.62
CA ILE A 352 11.15 20.33 18.71
C ILE A 352 10.48 21.27 17.72
N ASN A 353 10.91 22.54 17.68
CA ASN A 353 10.36 23.52 16.73
C ASN A 353 10.60 23.13 15.26
N TYR A 354 11.71 22.47 14.96
CA TYR A 354 12.00 21.96 13.63
C TYR A 354 11.12 20.76 13.25
N LEU A 355 10.91 19.84 14.19
CA LEU A 355 10.18 18.59 13.95
C LEU A 355 8.66 18.75 14.02
N ASP A 356 8.17 19.64 14.87
CA ASP A 356 6.74 19.99 15.04
C ASP A 356 6.59 21.52 15.03
N PRO A 357 6.71 22.16 13.85
CA PRO A 357 6.54 23.61 13.76
C PRO A 357 5.07 23.93 14.09
N LYS A 358 4.83 24.35 15.32
CA LYS A 358 3.57 24.98 15.71
C LYS A 358 3.56 26.39 15.10
N PHE A 359 3.05 26.44 13.85
CA PHE A 359 2.87 27.61 12.97
C PHE A 359 4.06 28.09 12.16
#